data_1cf221bec3cee5aed546e4d37623ba44
#
_entry.id   1cf221bec3cee5aed546e4d37623ba44
#
_cell.length_a   1.000
_cell.length_b   1.000
_cell.length_c   1.000
_cell.angle_alpha   90.00
_cell.angle_beta   90.00
_cell.angle_gamma   90.00
#
_symmetry.space_group_name_H-M   'P 1'
#
loop_
_entity.id
_entity.type
_entity.pdbx_description
1 polymer ?
#
loop_
_entity_poly.entity_id
_entity_poly.type
_entity_poly.pdbx_seq_one_letter_code
_entity_poly.pdbx_strand_id
1 'polypeptide(L)'
;MEHVMIRRLEHLTGSAAAPTLGFGVETRDRPGPLHKQGAFQDDVAWIQLHGGLFVARAAVRICWVGEYSDVASVRARTRGAPIHDLDEFWRGRPRYGYAGVATLARETWLDSPFWAGPRTYGYEWVVLESDAKRRSWLEPKDPPRGGTVLLDEFRVWRGGQA
;
A
#
# COMPACT_ATOMS: atom_id res chain seq x y z
N MET A 1 14.40 -0.89 6.69
CA MET A 1 13.73 0.40 6.41
C MET A 1 12.23 0.22 6.49
N GLU A 2 11.48 1.31 6.67
CA GLU A 2 10.03 1.26 6.70
C GLU A 2 9.45 2.05 5.53
N HIS A 3 8.27 1.62 5.09
CA HIS A 3 7.55 2.17 3.97
C HIS A 3 6.08 2.34 4.34
N VAL A 4 5.37 3.22 3.65
CA VAL A 4 3.91 3.29 3.71
C VAL A 4 3.35 2.98 2.33
N MET A 5 2.45 2.02 2.30
CA MET A 5 1.67 1.67 1.11
C MET A 5 0.26 2.20 1.30
N ILE A 6 -0.21 3.04 0.39
CA ILE A 6 -1.54 3.65 0.46
C ILE A 6 -2.48 2.89 -0.45
N ARG A 7 -3.62 2.48 0.09
CA ARG A 7 -4.63 1.66 -0.62
C ARG A 7 -6.04 2.16 -0.33
N ARG A 8 -6.95 1.85 -1.25
CA ARG A 8 -8.38 1.99 -1.00
C ARG A 8 -8.88 0.76 -0.24
N LEU A 9 -9.95 0.93 0.52
CA LEU A 9 -10.54 -0.17 1.31
C LEU A 9 -10.89 -1.38 0.41
N GLU A 10 -11.47 -1.16 -0.74
CA GLU A 10 -11.84 -2.21 -1.69
C GLU A 10 -10.66 -2.96 -2.31
N HIS A 11 -9.44 -2.43 -2.18
CA HIS A 11 -8.22 -3.10 -2.62
C HIS A 11 -7.63 -4.05 -1.59
N LEU A 12 -8.15 -4.07 -0.37
CA LEU A 12 -7.75 -5.00 0.68
C LEU A 12 -8.62 -6.27 0.56
N THR A 13 -8.09 -7.26 -0.08
CA THR A 13 -8.71 -8.60 -0.08
C THR A 13 -8.10 -9.43 1.04
N GLY A 14 -8.85 -10.36 1.60
CA GLY A 14 -8.28 -11.23 2.62
C GLY A 14 -9.32 -11.81 3.57
N SER A 15 -8.81 -12.61 4.51
CA SER A 15 -9.60 -13.23 5.57
C SER A 15 -9.60 -12.36 6.83
N ALA A 16 -10.39 -12.76 7.82
CA ALA A 16 -10.34 -12.13 9.14
C ALA A 16 -8.94 -12.17 9.79
N ALA A 17 -8.10 -13.14 9.40
CA ALA A 17 -6.76 -13.33 9.96
C ALA A 17 -5.72 -12.37 9.37
N ALA A 18 -5.77 -12.12 8.06
CA ALA A 18 -4.76 -11.28 7.39
C ALA A 18 -5.31 -10.67 6.08
N PRO A 19 -4.85 -9.48 5.70
CA PRO A 19 -5.09 -8.97 4.35
C PRO A 19 -4.29 -9.79 3.33
N THR A 20 -4.84 -10.04 2.16
CA THR A 20 -4.15 -10.79 1.09
C THR A 20 -3.78 -9.85 -0.03
N LEU A 21 -2.70 -9.09 0.16
CA LEU A 21 -2.24 -8.09 -0.80
C LEU A 21 -1.27 -8.66 -1.83
N GLY A 22 -0.34 -9.51 -1.40
CA GLY A 22 0.68 -10.14 -2.21
C GLY A 22 1.76 -9.19 -2.71
N PHE A 23 1.39 -8.00 -3.16
CA PHE A 23 2.30 -7.03 -3.77
C PHE A 23 1.95 -5.59 -3.42
N GLY A 24 3.01 -4.75 -3.32
CA GLY A 24 2.90 -3.30 -3.41
C GLY A 24 3.32 -2.85 -4.80
N VAL A 25 2.53 -2.00 -5.43
CA VAL A 25 2.76 -1.55 -6.80
C VAL A 25 2.80 -0.03 -6.86
N GLU A 26 3.80 0.50 -7.57
CA GLU A 26 3.89 1.91 -7.93
C GLU A 26 4.10 1.99 -9.45
N THR A 27 3.27 2.78 -10.14
CA THR A 27 3.43 3.09 -11.56
C THR A 27 3.26 4.58 -11.77
N ARG A 28 4.22 5.23 -12.43
CA ARG A 28 4.22 6.68 -12.64
C ARG A 28 4.86 7.06 -13.97
N ASP A 29 4.50 8.24 -14.47
CA ASP A 29 5.11 8.84 -15.65
C ASP A 29 6.53 9.40 -15.41
N ARG A 30 6.93 9.48 -14.14
CA ARG A 30 8.27 9.85 -13.68
C ARG A 30 8.71 8.95 -12.52
N PRO A 31 10.02 8.82 -12.25
CA PRO A 31 10.49 7.99 -11.15
C PRO A 31 9.83 8.35 -9.82
N GLY A 32 9.11 7.41 -9.22
CA GLY A 32 8.49 7.56 -7.91
C GLY A 32 9.37 7.07 -6.76
N PRO A 33 8.91 7.19 -5.52
CA PRO A 33 9.70 6.79 -4.34
C PRO A 33 10.17 5.34 -4.38
N LEU A 34 9.30 4.39 -4.70
CA LEU A 34 9.68 2.97 -4.77
C LEU A 34 10.70 2.71 -5.87
N HIS A 35 10.49 3.31 -7.06
CA HIS A 35 11.41 3.18 -8.18
C HIS A 35 12.81 3.73 -7.85
N LYS A 36 12.87 4.89 -7.18
CA LYS A 36 14.13 5.56 -6.87
C LYS A 36 14.93 4.88 -5.77
N GLN A 37 14.27 4.40 -4.73
CA GLN A 37 14.91 3.93 -3.50
C GLN A 37 14.82 2.43 -3.32
N GLY A 38 13.88 1.77 -4.01
CA GLY A 38 13.63 0.34 -3.83
C GLY A 38 13.04 0.01 -2.46
N ALA A 39 12.94 -1.27 -2.21
CA ALA A 39 12.63 -1.84 -0.92
C ALA A 39 13.44 -3.15 -0.79
N PHE A 40 13.83 -3.50 0.43
CA PHE A 40 14.75 -4.60 0.69
C PHE A 40 14.08 -5.68 1.52
N GLN A 41 14.66 -6.87 1.50
CA GLN A 41 14.16 -7.97 2.31
C GLN A 41 14.05 -7.57 3.78
N ASP A 42 12.92 -7.93 4.38
CA ASP A 42 12.54 -7.63 5.76
C ASP A 42 12.26 -6.16 6.09
N ASP A 43 12.29 -5.27 5.10
CA ASP A 43 11.69 -3.96 5.26
C ASP A 43 10.20 -4.10 5.61
N VAL A 44 9.69 -3.16 6.40
CA VAL A 44 8.27 -3.16 6.82
C VAL A 44 7.47 -2.22 5.94
N ALA A 45 6.39 -2.72 5.36
CA ALA A 45 5.40 -1.93 4.65
C ALA A 45 4.15 -1.76 5.54
N TRP A 46 3.88 -0.54 5.97
CA TRP A 46 2.66 -0.17 6.67
C TRP A 46 1.56 0.12 5.65
N ILE A 47 0.38 -0.43 5.88
CA ILE A 47 -0.75 -0.24 4.97
C ILE A 47 -1.69 0.82 5.55
N GLN A 48 -1.81 1.94 4.83
CA GLN A 48 -2.68 3.05 5.15
C GLN A 48 -3.84 3.08 4.15
N LEU A 49 -5.05 3.20 4.65
CA LEU A 49 -6.21 3.50 3.81
C LEU A 49 -6.21 4.97 3.42
N HIS A 50 -6.74 5.26 2.24
CA HIS A 50 -7.05 6.64 1.84
C HIS A 50 -7.84 7.33 2.95
N GLY A 51 -7.37 8.47 3.40
CA GLY A 51 -7.93 9.19 4.54
C GLY A 51 -7.11 9.11 5.83
N GLY A 52 -6.06 8.28 5.87
CA GLY A 52 -5.05 8.29 6.93
C GLY A 52 -5.15 7.19 7.98
N LEU A 53 -6.01 6.19 7.79
CA LEU A 53 -6.15 5.08 8.75
C LEU A 53 -5.15 3.96 8.43
N PHE A 54 -4.24 3.69 9.36
CA PHE A 54 -3.34 2.53 9.30
C PHE A 54 -4.06 1.28 9.83
N VAL A 55 -4.05 0.21 9.05
CA VAL A 55 -4.85 -0.99 9.33
C VAL A 55 -4.05 -2.29 9.33
N ALA A 56 -2.90 -2.33 8.66
CA ALA A 56 -2.12 -3.55 8.50
C ALA A 56 -0.63 -3.26 8.30
N ARG A 57 0.17 -4.30 8.36
CA ARG A 57 1.59 -4.26 7.97
C ARG A 57 1.99 -5.56 7.30
N ALA A 58 3.06 -5.50 6.52
CA ALA A 58 3.65 -6.64 5.84
C ALA A 58 5.18 -6.51 5.83
N ALA A 59 5.87 -7.62 5.61
CA ALA A 59 7.31 -7.60 5.33
C ALA A 59 7.55 -7.61 3.81
N VAL A 60 8.53 -6.86 3.34
CA VAL A 60 9.00 -6.94 1.95
C VAL A 60 9.85 -8.20 1.79
N ARG A 61 9.61 -8.98 0.73
CA ARG A 61 10.46 -10.13 0.37
C ARG A 61 11.48 -9.76 -0.68
N ILE A 62 11.01 -9.18 -1.77
CA ILE A 62 11.82 -8.76 -2.91
C ILE A 62 11.16 -7.56 -3.58
N CYS A 63 11.95 -6.71 -4.18
CA CYS A 63 11.47 -5.58 -4.95
C CYS A 63 12.12 -5.55 -6.33
N TRP A 64 11.27 -5.41 -7.34
CA TRP A 64 11.71 -5.08 -8.70
C TRP A 64 11.41 -3.61 -8.99
N VAL A 65 12.35 -2.92 -9.61
CA VAL A 65 12.15 -1.57 -10.12
C VAL A 65 12.64 -1.49 -11.57
N GLY A 66 11.98 -0.69 -12.39
CA GLY A 66 12.36 -0.56 -13.80
C GLY A 66 11.48 0.41 -14.57
N GLU A 67 11.88 0.66 -15.81
CA GLU A 67 11.06 1.32 -16.79
C GLU A 67 10.17 0.31 -17.49
N TYR A 68 9.01 0.75 -17.95
CA TYR A 68 8.11 -0.09 -18.72
C TYR A 68 7.52 0.68 -19.92
N SER A 69 7.33 -0.01 -21.02
CA SER A 69 6.69 0.51 -22.23
C SER A 69 5.23 0.05 -22.39
N ASP A 70 4.83 -0.94 -21.59
CA ASP A 70 3.49 -1.49 -21.56
C ASP A 70 3.14 -1.88 -20.13
N VAL A 71 2.03 -1.35 -19.61
CA VAL A 71 1.55 -1.65 -18.26
C VAL A 71 1.27 -3.13 -18.03
N ALA A 72 0.96 -3.89 -19.08
CA ALA A 72 0.77 -5.33 -19.00
C ALA A 72 2.03 -6.07 -18.49
N SER A 73 3.22 -5.56 -18.79
CA SER A 73 4.48 -6.13 -18.28
C SER A 73 4.63 -5.97 -16.78
N VAL A 74 4.16 -4.87 -16.22
CA VAL A 74 4.13 -4.63 -14.77
C VAL A 74 3.07 -5.53 -14.11
N ARG A 75 1.88 -5.59 -14.69
CA ARG A 75 0.78 -6.45 -14.23
C ARG A 75 1.22 -7.92 -14.17
N ALA A 76 1.96 -8.40 -15.15
CA ALA A 76 2.45 -9.77 -15.20
C ALA A 76 3.33 -10.13 -13.99
N ARG A 77 3.98 -9.15 -13.35
CA ARG A 77 4.80 -9.34 -12.15
C ARG A 77 3.99 -9.52 -10.87
N THR A 78 2.68 -9.29 -10.92
CA THR A 78 1.77 -9.33 -9.76
C THR A 78 0.74 -10.45 -9.86
N ARG A 79 0.99 -11.44 -10.70
CA ARG A 79 0.08 -12.59 -10.89
C ARG A 79 -0.14 -13.34 -9.59
N GLY A 80 -1.39 -13.75 -9.36
CA GLY A 80 -1.79 -14.50 -8.18
C GLY A 80 -2.31 -13.65 -7.03
N ALA A 81 -2.22 -12.33 -7.11
CA ALA A 81 -2.86 -11.44 -6.16
C ALA A 81 -4.24 -11.01 -6.70
N PRO A 82 -5.34 -11.34 -6.03
CA PRO A 82 -6.70 -11.14 -6.57
C PRO A 82 -6.98 -9.72 -7.07
N ILE A 83 -6.56 -8.70 -6.31
CA ILE A 83 -6.78 -7.30 -6.69
C ILE A 83 -6.02 -6.92 -7.97
N HIS A 84 -4.84 -7.48 -8.20
CA HIS A 84 -4.02 -7.19 -9.36
C HIS A 84 -4.46 -7.97 -10.62
N ASP A 85 -5.37 -8.92 -10.46
CA ASP A 85 -6.01 -9.61 -11.57
C ASP A 85 -7.22 -8.84 -12.12
N LEU A 86 -7.67 -7.80 -11.41
CA LEU A 86 -8.80 -6.97 -11.83
C LEU A 86 -8.35 -5.83 -12.74
N ASP A 87 -9.01 -5.66 -13.88
CA ASP A 87 -8.73 -4.56 -14.81
C ASP A 87 -8.89 -3.17 -14.17
N GLU A 88 -9.79 -3.05 -13.21
CA GLU A 88 -10.02 -1.80 -12.49
C GLU A 88 -8.78 -1.28 -11.76
N PHE A 89 -7.97 -2.17 -11.22
CA PHE A 89 -6.73 -1.78 -10.54
C PHE A 89 -5.75 -1.10 -11.51
N TRP A 90 -5.73 -1.54 -12.77
CA TRP A 90 -4.79 -1.05 -13.79
C TRP A 90 -5.35 0.10 -14.62
N ARG A 91 -6.65 0.36 -14.52
CA ARG A 91 -7.30 1.45 -15.26
C ARG A 91 -6.74 2.81 -14.84
N GLY A 92 -6.43 3.66 -15.84
CA GLY A 92 -5.92 5.01 -15.62
C GLY A 92 -4.46 5.10 -15.23
N ARG A 93 -3.75 3.97 -15.14
CA ARG A 93 -2.30 3.99 -14.91
C ARG A 93 -1.55 4.42 -16.17
N PRO A 94 -0.39 5.07 -16.05
CA PRO A 94 0.41 5.45 -17.21
C PRO A 94 0.68 4.24 -18.10
N ARG A 95 0.53 4.42 -19.42
CA ARG A 95 0.77 3.36 -20.40
C ARG A 95 2.23 2.92 -20.42
N TYR A 96 3.13 3.85 -20.21
CA TYR A 96 4.57 3.65 -20.10
C TYR A 96 5.12 4.55 -18.99
N GLY A 97 6.26 4.23 -18.45
CA GLY A 97 6.88 5.03 -17.40
C GLY A 97 7.82 4.23 -16.51
N TYR A 98 7.70 4.47 -15.24
CA TYR A 98 8.57 3.93 -14.18
C TYR A 98 7.73 3.15 -13.19
N ALA A 99 8.18 1.96 -12.83
CA ALA A 99 7.45 1.10 -11.91
C ALA A 99 8.33 0.52 -10.81
N GLY A 100 7.69 0.22 -9.69
CA GLY A 100 8.22 -0.64 -8.65
C GLY A 100 7.17 -1.67 -8.25
N VAL A 101 7.60 -2.89 -8.02
CA VAL A 101 6.77 -3.99 -7.53
C VAL A 101 7.48 -4.64 -6.35
N ALA A 102 6.92 -4.48 -5.16
CA ALA A 102 7.42 -5.12 -3.94
C ALA A 102 6.55 -6.33 -3.62
N THR A 103 7.15 -7.51 -3.54
CA THR A 103 6.47 -8.72 -3.06
C THR A 103 6.37 -8.67 -1.54
N LEU A 104 5.17 -8.86 -1.02
CA LEU A 104 4.85 -8.79 0.40
C LEU A 104 4.70 -10.18 1.01
N ALA A 105 5.04 -10.28 2.30
CA ALA A 105 4.90 -11.49 3.09
C ALA A 105 4.54 -11.15 4.54
N ARG A 106 4.06 -12.14 5.27
CA ARG A 106 3.68 -11.97 6.69
C ARG A 106 2.73 -10.79 6.89
N GLU A 107 1.77 -10.66 5.97
CA GLU A 107 0.73 -9.64 6.03
C GLU A 107 -0.15 -9.88 7.25
N THR A 108 -0.29 -8.86 8.11
CA THR A 108 -1.05 -8.96 9.34
C THR A 108 -1.89 -7.70 9.56
N TRP A 109 -3.12 -7.88 10.04
CA TRP A 109 -3.91 -6.77 10.57
C TRP A 109 -3.26 -6.21 11.83
N LEU A 110 -3.36 -4.90 12.03
CA LEU A 110 -3.01 -4.28 13.30
C LEU A 110 -4.07 -4.64 14.33
N ASP A 111 -3.65 -4.91 15.57
CA ASP A 111 -4.58 -5.16 16.68
C ASP A 111 -5.46 -3.93 16.93
N SER A 112 -4.88 -2.74 16.79
CA SER A 112 -5.57 -1.47 16.92
C SER A 112 -5.21 -0.55 15.75
N PRO A 113 -6.09 -0.37 14.78
CA PRO A 113 -5.90 0.63 13.73
C PRO A 113 -5.71 2.03 14.32
N PHE A 114 -4.88 2.85 13.68
CA PHE A 114 -4.60 4.19 14.16
C PHE A 114 -4.53 5.21 13.02
N TRP A 115 -4.85 6.44 13.36
CA TRP A 115 -4.75 7.58 12.45
C TRP A 115 -3.36 8.19 12.53
N ALA A 116 -2.71 8.39 11.40
CA ALA A 116 -1.42 9.06 11.33
C ALA A 116 -1.12 9.56 9.92
N GLY A 117 -0.06 10.34 9.81
CA GLY A 117 0.49 10.76 8.53
C GLY A 117 -0.20 11.93 7.87
N PRO A 118 0.47 12.51 6.87
CA PRO A 118 -0.14 13.43 5.94
C PRO A 118 -1.22 12.70 5.14
N ARG A 119 -2.32 13.38 4.88
CA ARG A 119 -3.41 12.85 4.05
C ARG A 119 -3.20 13.30 2.62
N THR A 120 -2.04 12.97 2.04
CA THR A 120 -1.71 13.34 0.68
C THR A 120 -2.28 12.35 -0.30
N TYR A 121 -3.09 12.83 -1.21
CA TYR A 121 -3.55 12.06 -2.36
C TYR A 121 -2.43 11.99 -3.42
N GLY A 122 -2.33 10.88 -4.13
CA GLY A 122 -1.45 10.74 -5.29
C GLY A 122 -0.18 9.92 -5.07
N TYR A 123 0.11 9.47 -3.86
CA TYR A 123 1.20 8.52 -3.61
C TYR A 123 0.64 7.13 -3.33
N GLU A 124 1.19 6.13 -3.99
CA GLU A 124 0.89 4.71 -3.73
C GLU A 124 1.90 4.11 -2.75
N TRP A 125 3.10 4.66 -2.74
CA TRP A 125 4.22 4.18 -1.94
C TRP A 125 5.04 5.36 -1.41
N VAL A 126 5.42 5.29 -0.15
CA VAL A 126 6.26 6.28 0.51
C VAL A 126 7.39 5.55 1.22
N VAL A 127 8.62 6.04 1.06
CA VAL A 127 9.79 5.52 1.76
C VAL A 127 10.07 6.41 2.97
N LEU A 128 10.18 5.80 4.15
CA LEU A 128 10.46 6.51 5.40
C LEU A 128 11.96 6.52 5.65
N GLU A 129 12.68 7.33 4.86
CA GLU A 129 14.15 7.36 4.81
C GLU A 129 14.81 8.08 5.99
N SER A 130 14.04 8.73 6.86
CA SER A 130 14.57 9.44 8.03
C SER A 130 13.66 9.30 9.25
N ASP A 131 14.23 9.47 10.45
CA ASP A 131 13.45 9.45 11.70
C ASP A 131 12.39 10.55 11.73
N ALA A 132 12.68 11.71 11.19
CA ALA A 132 11.72 12.81 11.11
C ALA A 132 10.53 12.45 10.22
N LYS A 133 10.80 11.87 9.06
CA LYS A 133 9.75 11.41 8.13
C LYS A 133 8.96 10.26 8.72
N ARG A 134 9.64 9.31 9.35
CA ARG A 134 8.98 8.20 10.05
C ARG A 134 8.01 8.73 11.10
N ARG A 135 8.41 9.65 11.95
CA ARG A 135 7.53 10.26 12.95
C ARG A 135 6.34 10.97 12.30
N SER A 136 6.58 11.76 11.25
CA SER A 136 5.50 12.49 10.58
C SER A 136 4.44 11.57 9.97
N TRP A 137 4.81 10.34 9.59
CA TRP A 137 3.92 9.36 8.98
C TRP A 137 3.30 8.37 9.95
N LEU A 138 4.00 7.99 11.03
CA LEU A 138 3.58 6.90 11.90
C LEU A 138 3.19 7.34 13.32
N GLU A 139 3.45 8.58 13.71
CA GLU A 139 3.04 9.07 15.01
C GLU A 139 1.51 9.20 15.05
N PRO A 140 0.83 8.50 15.98
CA PRO A 140 -0.62 8.55 16.09
C PRO A 140 -1.15 9.96 16.28
N LYS A 141 -2.24 10.26 15.60
CA LYS A 141 -2.95 11.54 15.64
C LYS A 141 -4.43 11.32 15.91
N ASP A 142 -5.11 12.38 16.31
CA ASP A 142 -6.57 12.36 16.42
C ASP A 142 -7.21 12.08 15.04
N PRO A 143 -8.36 11.36 15.01
CA PRO A 143 -9.11 11.15 13.78
C PRO A 143 -9.42 12.48 13.09
N PRO A 144 -9.41 12.51 11.74
CA PRO A 144 -9.90 13.68 11.03
C PRO A 144 -11.39 13.87 11.25
N ARG A 145 -11.88 15.07 10.96
CA ARG A 145 -13.32 15.34 10.93
C ARG A 145 -14.01 14.35 9.98
N GLY A 146 -14.98 13.58 10.49
CA GLY A 146 -15.64 12.52 9.73
C GLY A 146 -14.85 11.21 9.59
N GLY A 147 -13.68 11.10 10.21
CA GLY A 147 -12.83 9.91 10.12
C GLY A 147 -13.42 8.65 10.73
N THR A 148 -14.34 8.80 11.70
CA THR A 148 -15.06 7.65 12.29
C THR A 148 -15.83 6.85 11.25
N VAL A 149 -16.29 7.47 10.17
CA VAL A 149 -16.99 6.79 9.06
C VAL A 149 -16.06 5.76 8.40
N LEU A 150 -14.82 6.14 8.06
CA LEU A 150 -13.86 5.22 7.46
C LEU A 150 -13.51 4.05 8.40
N LEU A 151 -13.32 4.33 9.68
CA LEU A 151 -13.05 3.29 10.68
C LEU A 151 -14.21 2.31 10.79
N ASP A 152 -15.44 2.80 10.80
CA ASP A 152 -16.65 1.98 10.87
C ASP A 152 -16.82 1.15 9.58
N GLU A 153 -16.61 1.75 8.42
CA GLU A 153 -16.62 1.04 7.12
C GLU A 153 -15.57 -0.08 7.10
N PHE A 154 -14.37 0.20 7.58
CA PHE A 154 -13.30 -0.80 7.67
C PHE A 154 -13.68 -1.96 8.59
N ARG A 155 -14.26 -1.66 9.76
CA ARG A 155 -14.69 -2.70 10.71
C ARG A 155 -15.80 -3.58 10.14
N VAL A 156 -16.77 -2.98 9.46
CA VAL A 156 -17.86 -3.72 8.79
C VAL A 156 -17.31 -4.57 7.65
N TRP A 157 -16.44 -4.00 6.81
CA TRP A 157 -15.79 -4.72 5.71
C TRP A 157 -15.00 -5.91 6.22
N ARG A 158 -14.17 -5.71 7.27
CA ARG A 158 -13.36 -6.78 7.86
C ARG A 158 -14.23 -7.89 8.46
N GLY A 159 -15.33 -7.54 9.12
CA GLY A 159 -16.29 -8.51 9.65
C GLY A 159 -16.93 -9.37 8.55
N GLY A 160 -17.20 -8.80 7.37
CA GLY A 160 -17.71 -9.51 6.20
C GLY A 160 -16.69 -10.41 5.50
N GLN A 161 -15.39 -10.27 5.80
CA GLN A 161 -14.31 -11.14 5.29
C GLN A 161 -14.06 -12.38 6.16
N ALA A 162 -14.77 -12.50 7.25
CA ALA A 162 -14.64 -13.61 8.19
C ALA A 162 -15.19 -14.93 7.62
#